data_5a72fb69aca7ff1a0d206309d941fd61
#
_entry.id   5a72fb69aca7ff1a0d206309d941fd61
#
_cell.length_a   1.000
_cell.length_b   1.000
_cell.length_c   1.000
_cell.angle_alpha   90.00
_cell.angle_beta   90.00
_cell.angle_gamma   90.00
#
_symmetry.space_group_name_H-M   'P 1'
#
loop_
_entity.id
_entity.type
_entity.pdbx_description
1 polymer ?
#
loop_
_entity_poly.entity_id
_entity_poly.type
_entity_poly.pdbx_seq_one_letter_code
_entity_poly.pdbx_strand_id
1 'polypeptide(L)'
;MSFQEKNITVSLANFLLILGIYLFRVVQMILDGSFNATNVFRLWGIVIVLAIFVTVFATILTHVIASIIQAIKTKAEPLVESIQDERDRLIDLRGTKITYTFSSLGVFLSMLTFTLGQPPLVMFTLLIFFGVVAHIVGDIFRLLLYRRGF
;
A
#
# COMPACT_ATOMS: atom_id res chain seq x y z
N MET A 1 1.16 -18.68 10.38
CA MET A 1 1.27 -17.26 9.99
C MET A 1 1.37 -16.43 11.26
N SER A 2 2.42 -15.64 11.38
CA SER A 2 2.57 -14.69 12.46
C SER A 2 1.49 -13.58 12.36
N PHE A 3 1.28 -12.84 13.43
CA PHE A 3 0.35 -11.72 13.42
C PHE A 3 0.75 -10.67 12.36
N GLN A 4 2.04 -10.41 12.22
CA GLN A 4 2.60 -9.48 11.23
C GLN A 4 2.37 -9.96 9.79
N GLU A 5 2.54 -11.26 9.50
CA GLU A 5 2.22 -11.80 8.17
C GLU A 5 0.76 -11.59 7.76
N LYS A 6 -0.18 -11.75 8.71
CA LYS A 6 -1.60 -11.49 8.44
C LYS A 6 -1.85 -10.02 8.11
N ASN A 7 -1.22 -9.12 8.84
CA ASN A 7 -1.34 -7.67 8.62
C ASN A 7 -0.84 -7.28 7.22
N ILE A 8 0.34 -7.76 6.85
CA ILE A 8 0.92 -7.49 5.53
C ILE A 8 0.05 -8.11 4.42
N THR A 9 -0.52 -9.30 4.64
CA THR A 9 -1.41 -9.93 3.66
C THR A 9 -2.68 -9.10 3.44
N VAL A 10 -3.26 -8.55 4.51
CA VAL A 10 -4.43 -7.66 4.41
C VAL A 10 -4.06 -6.36 3.70
N SER A 11 -2.92 -5.76 4.04
CA SER A 11 -2.38 -4.57 3.36
C SER A 11 -2.22 -4.82 1.86
N LEU A 12 -1.56 -5.91 1.50
CA LEU A 12 -1.34 -6.32 0.11
C LEU A 12 -2.67 -6.50 -0.65
N ALA A 13 -3.65 -7.19 -0.07
CA ALA A 13 -4.96 -7.38 -0.67
C ALA A 13 -5.67 -6.04 -0.93
N ASN A 14 -5.58 -5.11 0.03
CA ASN A 14 -6.16 -3.78 -0.08
C ASN A 14 -5.50 -2.96 -1.20
N PHE A 15 -4.17 -2.94 -1.27
CA PHE A 15 -3.47 -2.21 -2.33
C PHE A 15 -3.70 -2.82 -3.72
N LEU A 16 -3.85 -4.15 -3.82
CA LEU A 16 -4.24 -4.81 -5.07
C LEU A 16 -5.66 -4.41 -5.50
N LEU A 17 -6.60 -4.32 -4.57
CA LEU A 17 -7.95 -3.87 -4.85
C LEU A 17 -7.98 -2.41 -5.30
N ILE A 18 -7.25 -1.53 -4.60
CA ILE A 18 -7.11 -0.12 -4.96
C ILE A 18 -6.51 0.01 -6.36
N LEU A 19 -5.46 -0.76 -6.68
CA LEU A 19 -4.86 -0.77 -8.02
C LEU A 19 -5.85 -1.22 -9.09
N GLY A 20 -6.63 -2.26 -8.82
CA GLY A 20 -7.66 -2.76 -9.73
C GLY A 20 -8.72 -1.70 -10.04
N ILE A 21 -9.27 -1.06 -9.00
CA ILE A 21 -10.24 0.04 -9.15
C ILE A 21 -9.62 1.21 -9.92
N TYR A 22 -8.39 1.58 -9.57
CA TYR A 22 -7.68 2.67 -10.22
C TYR A 22 -7.49 2.42 -11.73
N LEU A 23 -6.95 1.27 -12.09
CA LEU A 23 -6.73 0.91 -13.50
C LEU A 23 -8.05 0.83 -14.27
N PHE A 24 -9.09 0.23 -13.69
CA PHE A 24 -10.41 0.16 -14.30
C PHE A 24 -10.95 1.55 -14.62
N ARG A 25 -10.86 2.48 -13.67
CA ARG A 25 -11.33 3.86 -13.84
C ARG A 25 -10.51 4.65 -14.87
N VAL A 26 -9.18 4.48 -14.86
CA VAL A 26 -8.32 5.14 -15.88
C VAL A 26 -8.65 4.64 -17.28
N VAL A 27 -8.76 3.33 -17.47
CA VAL A 27 -9.12 2.74 -18.75
C VAL A 27 -10.51 3.22 -19.22
N GLN A 28 -11.49 3.23 -18.31
CA GLN A 28 -12.83 3.74 -18.60
C GLN A 28 -12.78 5.21 -19.07
N MET A 29 -12.05 6.08 -18.37
CA MET A 29 -11.91 7.49 -18.75
C MET A 29 -11.26 7.68 -20.12
N ILE A 30 -10.31 6.81 -20.48
CA ILE A 30 -9.67 6.85 -21.82
C ILE A 30 -10.66 6.41 -22.89
N LEU A 31 -11.40 5.33 -22.68
CA LEU A 31 -12.38 4.80 -23.64
C LEU A 31 -13.56 5.76 -23.86
N ASP A 32 -14.05 6.38 -22.78
CA ASP A 32 -15.20 7.31 -22.83
C ASP A 32 -14.79 8.73 -23.28
N GLY A 33 -13.50 8.98 -23.56
CA GLY A 33 -12.99 10.30 -23.90
C GLY A 33 -13.09 11.33 -22.77
N SER A 34 -13.32 10.87 -21.54
CA SER A 34 -13.48 11.71 -20.34
C SER A 34 -12.16 11.91 -19.56
N PHE A 35 -11.03 11.59 -20.17
CA PHE A 35 -9.70 11.77 -19.60
C PHE A 35 -9.31 13.25 -19.56
N ASN A 36 -9.74 13.95 -18.53
CA ASN A 36 -9.50 15.38 -18.32
C ASN A 36 -9.01 15.65 -16.88
N ALA A 37 -8.51 16.87 -16.65
CA ALA A 37 -7.92 17.25 -15.38
C ALA A 37 -8.89 17.03 -14.20
N THR A 38 -10.15 17.41 -14.34
CA THR A 38 -11.15 17.30 -13.27
C THR A 38 -11.37 15.85 -12.85
N ASN A 39 -11.52 14.94 -13.83
CA ASN A 39 -11.78 13.54 -13.56
C ASN A 39 -10.53 12.82 -13.00
N VAL A 40 -9.35 13.12 -13.54
CA VAL A 40 -8.08 12.56 -13.04
C VAL A 40 -7.80 13.01 -11.62
N PHE A 41 -7.92 14.29 -11.28
CA PHE A 41 -7.71 14.76 -9.91
C PHE A 41 -8.79 14.29 -8.94
N ARG A 42 -10.04 14.14 -9.39
CA ARG A 42 -11.09 13.53 -8.58
C ARG A 42 -10.79 12.06 -8.26
N LEU A 43 -10.34 11.29 -9.26
CA LEU A 43 -9.89 9.92 -9.04
C LEU A 43 -8.69 9.88 -8.08
N TRP A 44 -7.76 10.80 -8.22
CA TRP A 44 -6.60 10.97 -7.34
C TRP A 44 -7.03 11.15 -5.87
N GLY A 45 -7.94 12.09 -5.63
CA GLY A 45 -8.51 12.31 -4.29
C GLY A 45 -9.17 11.07 -3.72
N ILE A 46 -9.98 10.36 -4.51
CA ILE A 46 -10.66 9.14 -4.09
C ILE A 46 -9.64 8.05 -3.70
N VAL A 47 -8.62 7.82 -4.53
CA VAL A 47 -7.59 6.79 -4.27
C VAL A 47 -6.80 7.10 -3.00
N ILE A 48 -6.39 8.37 -2.79
CA ILE A 48 -5.68 8.78 -1.58
C ILE A 48 -6.55 8.59 -0.33
N VAL A 49 -7.79 9.06 -0.37
CA VAL A 49 -8.71 8.91 0.77
C VAL A 49 -8.97 7.44 1.07
N LEU A 50 -9.20 6.61 0.06
CA LEU A 50 -9.35 5.16 0.22
C LEU A 50 -8.09 4.53 0.83
N ALA A 51 -6.90 4.87 0.33
CA ALA A 51 -5.65 4.33 0.85
C ALA A 51 -5.45 4.69 2.34
N ILE A 52 -5.70 5.94 2.72
CA ILE A 52 -5.61 6.38 4.12
C ILE A 52 -6.65 5.66 4.97
N PHE A 53 -7.92 5.67 4.55
CA PHE A 53 -9.01 5.08 5.31
C PHE A 53 -8.79 3.59 5.54
N VAL A 54 -8.45 2.85 4.49
CA VAL A 54 -8.21 1.40 4.56
C VAL A 54 -7.00 1.09 5.44
N THR A 55 -5.90 1.84 5.31
CA THR A 55 -4.69 1.63 6.13
C THR A 55 -4.97 1.89 7.61
N VAL A 56 -5.62 3.00 7.94
CA VAL A 56 -5.97 3.35 9.33
C VAL A 56 -6.95 2.34 9.91
N PHE A 57 -8.01 2.02 9.18
CA PHE A 57 -9.03 1.08 9.65
C PHE A 57 -8.48 -0.33 9.84
N ALA A 58 -7.68 -0.83 8.89
CA ALA A 58 -7.01 -2.12 9.00
C ALA A 58 -6.09 -2.17 10.22
N THR A 59 -5.31 -1.12 10.48
CA THR A 59 -4.43 -1.03 11.64
C THR A 59 -5.22 -1.07 12.95
N ILE A 60 -6.25 -0.24 13.09
CA ILE A 60 -7.11 -0.21 14.28
C ILE A 60 -7.77 -1.57 14.52
N LEU A 61 -8.39 -2.15 13.47
CA LEU A 61 -9.06 -3.44 13.56
C LEU A 61 -8.11 -4.55 14.00
N THR A 62 -6.89 -4.54 13.48
CA THR A 62 -5.87 -5.53 13.83
C THR A 62 -5.45 -5.41 15.29
N HIS A 63 -5.24 -4.20 15.79
CA HIS A 63 -4.92 -3.97 17.21
C HIS A 63 -6.06 -4.37 18.14
N VAL A 64 -7.30 -4.03 17.79
CA VAL A 64 -8.49 -4.40 18.58
C VAL A 64 -8.65 -5.92 18.63
N ILE A 65 -8.55 -6.61 17.52
CA ILE A 65 -8.66 -8.08 17.46
C ILE A 65 -7.53 -8.74 18.27
N ALA A 66 -6.30 -8.24 18.16
CA ALA A 66 -5.17 -8.74 18.93
C ALA A 66 -5.38 -8.59 20.43
N SER A 67 -5.85 -7.42 20.87
CA SER A 67 -6.15 -7.15 22.30
C SER A 67 -7.25 -8.07 22.82
N ILE A 68 -8.32 -8.31 22.05
CA ILE A 68 -9.40 -9.22 22.44
C ILE A 68 -8.89 -10.66 22.57
N ILE A 69 -8.12 -11.13 21.59
CA ILE A 69 -7.55 -12.50 21.63
C ILE A 69 -6.61 -12.67 22.83
N GLN A 70 -5.81 -11.65 23.15
CA GLN A 70 -4.90 -11.67 24.29
C GLN A 70 -5.67 -11.68 25.62
N ALA A 71 -6.71 -10.87 25.76
CA ALA A 71 -7.56 -10.84 26.94
C ALA A 71 -8.26 -12.20 27.20
N ILE A 72 -8.72 -12.87 26.12
CA ILE A 72 -9.36 -14.19 26.24
C ILE A 72 -8.35 -15.27 26.65
N LYS A 73 -7.11 -15.21 26.14
CA LYS A 73 -6.09 -16.24 26.39
C LYS A 73 -5.43 -16.16 27.76
N THR A 74 -5.21 -14.96 28.30
CA THR A 74 -4.33 -14.77 29.45
C THR A 74 -5.05 -14.50 30.78
N LYS A 75 -6.35 -14.17 30.82
CA LYS A 75 -7.07 -13.72 32.04
C LYS A 75 -6.31 -12.67 32.88
N ALA A 76 -5.27 -12.09 32.34
CA ALA A 76 -4.40 -11.08 32.93
C ALA A 76 -4.50 -9.78 32.14
N GLU A 77 -4.24 -8.65 32.80
CA GLU A 77 -4.20 -7.34 32.15
C GLU A 77 -3.29 -7.37 30.92
N PRO A 78 -3.73 -6.81 29.79
CA PRO A 78 -2.94 -6.80 28.57
C PRO A 78 -1.71 -5.91 28.78
N LEU A 79 -0.58 -6.52 29.05
CA LEU A 79 0.70 -5.85 28.78
C LEU A 79 0.78 -5.66 27.27
N VAL A 80 0.44 -4.46 26.81
CA VAL A 80 0.64 -4.00 25.43
C VAL A 80 2.14 -3.74 25.23
N GLU A 81 2.95 -4.75 25.46
CA GLU A 81 4.26 -4.82 24.85
C GLU A 81 4.07 -5.50 23.49
N SER A 82 3.96 -4.68 22.45
CA SER A 82 4.28 -5.13 21.12
C SER A 82 5.78 -5.47 21.13
N ILE A 83 6.12 -6.67 21.58
CA ILE A 83 7.45 -7.21 21.35
C ILE A 83 7.54 -7.40 19.85
N GLN A 84 7.84 -6.30 19.18
CA GLN A 84 8.31 -6.35 17.81
C GLN A 84 9.67 -7.02 17.89
N ASP A 85 9.69 -8.30 17.55
CA ASP A 85 10.93 -9.06 17.51
C ASP A 85 11.93 -8.30 16.61
N GLU A 86 13.20 -8.28 16.96
CA GLU A 86 14.26 -7.62 16.19
C GLU A 86 14.22 -8.04 14.71
N ARG A 87 13.82 -9.28 14.47
CA ARG A 87 13.56 -9.84 13.15
C ARG A 87 12.43 -9.10 12.42
N ASP A 88 11.29 -8.86 13.05
CA ASP A 88 10.14 -8.17 12.45
C ASP A 88 10.53 -6.75 12.04
N ARG A 89 11.30 -6.06 12.88
CA ARG A 89 11.82 -4.73 12.61
C ARG A 89 12.77 -4.72 11.41
N LEU A 90 13.65 -5.71 11.28
CA LEU A 90 14.56 -5.82 10.14
C LEU A 90 13.81 -6.09 8.84
N ILE A 91 12.79 -6.95 8.86
CA ILE A 91 11.94 -7.24 7.71
C ILE A 91 11.21 -5.96 7.27
N ASP A 92 10.64 -5.22 8.22
CA ASP A 92 9.93 -3.98 7.92
C ASP A 92 10.86 -2.91 7.33
N LEU A 93 12.04 -2.71 7.89
CA LEU A 93 13.04 -1.78 7.37
C LEU A 93 13.46 -2.13 5.93
N ARG A 94 13.67 -3.41 5.64
CA ARG A 94 14.02 -3.86 4.28
C ARG A 94 12.86 -3.69 3.32
N GLY A 95 11.65 -4.05 3.72
CA GLY A 95 10.44 -3.82 2.92
C GLY A 95 10.23 -2.35 2.61
N THR A 96 10.38 -1.49 3.60
CA THR A 96 10.30 -0.04 3.46
C THR A 96 11.34 0.51 2.49
N LYS A 97 12.58 0.03 2.57
CA LYS A 97 13.65 0.41 1.61
C LYS A 97 13.26 0.06 0.17
N ILE A 98 12.70 -1.13 -0.05
CA ILE A 98 12.22 -1.56 -1.38
C ILE A 98 11.07 -0.65 -1.85
N THR A 99 10.09 -0.38 -0.99
CA THR A 99 8.98 0.54 -1.30
C THR A 99 9.50 1.90 -1.75
N TYR A 100 10.43 2.51 -1.01
CA TYR A 100 11.02 3.80 -1.38
C TYR A 100 11.81 3.74 -2.70
N THR A 101 12.56 2.68 -2.93
CA THR A 101 13.32 2.50 -4.17
C THR A 101 12.38 2.45 -5.38
N PHE A 102 11.32 1.64 -5.30
CA PHE A 102 10.32 1.54 -6.38
C PHE A 102 9.53 2.83 -6.56
N SER A 103 9.17 3.50 -5.47
CA SER A 103 8.51 4.80 -5.52
C SER A 103 9.37 5.85 -6.22
N SER A 104 10.65 5.95 -5.84
CA SER A 104 11.60 6.91 -6.45
C SER A 104 11.80 6.64 -7.94
N LEU A 105 11.94 5.36 -8.33
CA LEU A 105 12.01 4.97 -9.74
C LEU A 105 10.72 5.32 -10.47
N GLY A 106 9.57 5.09 -9.86
CA GLY A 106 8.27 5.44 -10.42
C GLY A 106 8.09 6.94 -10.64
N VAL A 107 8.52 7.77 -9.68
CA VAL A 107 8.55 9.22 -9.82
C VAL A 107 9.43 9.64 -11.00
N PHE A 108 10.64 9.09 -11.07
CA PHE A 108 11.56 9.37 -12.18
C PHE A 108 10.95 9.01 -13.54
N LEU A 109 10.38 7.81 -13.68
CA LEU A 109 9.73 7.38 -14.92
C LEU A 109 8.53 8.25 -15.28
N SER A 110 7.73 8.64 -14.29
CA SER A 110 6.59 9.54 -14.51
C SER A 110 7.04 10.92 -15.00
N MET A 111 8.09 11.48 -14.42
CA MET A 111 8.68 12.76 -14.86
C MET A 111 9.30 12.65 -16.26
N LEU A 112 9.91 11.51 -16.56
CA LEU A 112 10.48 11.25 -17.88
C LEU A 112 9.40 11.30 -18.98
N THR A 113 8.19 10.79 -18.74
CA THR A 113 7.11 10.88 -19.74
C THR A 113 6.76 12.33 -20.07
N PHE A 114 6.78 13.23 -19.08
CA PHE A 114 6.55 14.65 -19.30
C PHE A 114 7.67 15.30 -20.14
N THR A 115 8.93 14.97 -19.87
CA THR A 115 10.06 15.48 -20.66
C THR A 115 10.07 14.95 -22.09
N LEU A 116 9.46 13.78 -22.35
CA LEU A 116 9.25 13.22 -23.69
C LEU A 116 8.03 13.81 -24.42
N GLY A 117 7.43 14.88 -23.89
CA GLY A 117 6.34 15.61 -24.52
C GLY A 117 4.94 15.04 -24.30
N GLN A 118 4.78 14.09 -23.38
CA GLN A 118 3.44 13.60 -23.01
C GLN A 118 2.67 14.65 -22.19
N PRO A 119 1.33 14.69 -22.28
CA PRO A 119 0.51 15.60 -21.49
C PRO A 119 0.77 15.46 -19.98
N PRO A 120 0.75 16.56 -19.20
CA PRO A 120 0.95 16.51 -17.74
C PRO A 120 0.02 15.52 -17.03
N LEU A 121 -1.19 15.31 -17.53
CA LEU A 121 -2.16 14.36 -16.97
C LEU A 121 -1.64 12.92 -16.97
N VAL A 122 -0.85 12.54 -17.98
CA VAL A 122 -0.22 11.21 -18.05
C VAL A 122 0.79 11.07 -16.94
N MET A 123 1.63 12.06 -16.70
CA MET A 123 2.59 12.08 -15.59
C MET A 123 1.86 11.90 -14.24
N PHE A 124 0.82 12.68 -13.98
CA PHE A 124 0.04 12.57 -12.75
C PHE A 124 -0.61 11.19 -12.58
N THR A 125 -1.14 10.62 -13.65
CA THR A 125 -1.71 9.27 -13.65
C THR A 125 -0.64 8.24 -13.30
N LEU A 126 0.55 8.32 -13.87
CA LEU A 126 1.65 7.40 -13.59
C LEU A 126 2.20 7.55 -12.18
N LEU A 127 2.23 8.76 -11.60
CA LEU A 127 2.66 8.97 -10.22
C LEU A 127 1.82 8.16 -9.22
N ILE A 128 0.50 8.18 -9.35
CA ILE A 128 -0.38 7.35 -8.49
C ILE A 128 -0.16 5.86 -8.77
N PHE A 129 -0.12 5.47 -10.02
CA PHE A 129 0.11 4.07 -10.40
C PHE A 129 1.37 3.52 -9.72
N PHE A 130 2.50 4.18 -9.91
CA PHE A 130 3.77 3.74 -9.32
C PHE A 130 3.78 3.84 -7.79
N GLY A 131 3.09 4.81 -7.20
CA GLY A 131 2.92 4.90 -5.75
C GLY A 131 2.23 3.65 -5.19
N VAL A 132 1.10 3.25 -5.77
CA VAL A 132 0.37 2.04 -5.35
C VAL A 132 1.19 0.78 -5.61
N VAL A 133 1.82 0.65 -6.79
CA VAL A 133 2.68 -0.49 -7.14
C VAL A 133 3.86 -0.61 -6.17
N ALA A 134 4.47 0.50 -5.75
CA ALA A 134 5.59 0.48 -4.80
C ALA A 134 5.19 -0.14 -3.45
N HIS A 135 3.98 0.16 -2.95
CA HIS A 135 3.45 -0.47 -1.73
C HIS A 135 3.23 -1.98 -1.92
N ILE A 136 2.65 -2.38 -3.05
CA ILE A 136 2.42 -3.80 -3.38
C ILE A 136 3.75 -4.56 -3.42
N VAL A 137 4.77 -4.03 -4.09
CA VAL A 137 6.09 -4.64 -4.19
C VAL A 137 6.75 -4.73 -2.82
N GLY A 138 6.65 -3.69 -1.99
CA GLY A 138 7.15 -3.69 -0.63
C GLY A 138 6.51 -4.76 0.24
N ASP A 139 5.19 -4.91 0.17
CA ASP A 139 4.45 -5.91 0.95
C ASP A 139 4.74 -7.34 0.47
N ILE A 140 4.84 -7.57 -0.85
CA ILE A 140 5.29 -8.86 -1.40
C ILE A 140 6.68 -9.20 -0.88
N PHE A 141 7.60 -8.23 -0.89
CA PHE A 141 8.97 -8.44 -0.42
C PHE A 141 9.01 -8.79 1.07
N ARG A 142 8.22 -8.10 1.92
CA ARG A 142 8.07 -8.44 3.35
C ARG A 142 7.57 -9.87 3.53
N LEU A 143 6.52 -10.28 2.81
CA LEU A 143 5.98 -11.65 2.88
C LEU A 143 7.00 -12.69 2.46
N LEU A 144 7.81 -12.42 1.42
CA LEU A 144 8.88 -13.32 0.99
C LEU A 144 9.95 -13.50 2.07
N LEU A 145 10.33 -12.43 2.78
CA LEU A 145 11.30 -12.51 3.88
C LEU A 145 10.74 -13.33 5.06
N TYR A 146 9.45 -13.16 5.40
CA TYR A 146 8.81 -13.98 6.43
C TYR A 146 8.80 -15.47 6.06
N ARG A 147 8.54 -15.82 4.82
CA ARG A 147 8.46 -17.23 4.37
C ARG A 147 9.81 -17.91 4.19
N ARG A 148 10.86 -17.16 3.82
CA ARG A 148 12.21 -17.73 3.61
C ARG A 148 13.00 -17.95 4.89
N GLY A 149 12.47 -17.61 6.06
CA GLY A 149 13.13 -17.86 7.34
C GLY A 149 14.37 -17.00 7.54
N PHE A 150 14.20 -15.70 7.45
CA PHE A 150 15.27 -14.72 7.70
C PHE A 150 15.59 -14.64 9.19
#